data_93d72d0992cc9000e0cf110becde8aec
#
_entry.id   93d72d0992cc9000e0cf110becde8aec
#
_cell.length_a   1.000
_cell.length_b   1.000
_cell.length_c   1.000
_cell.angle_alpha   90.00
_cell.angle_beta   90.00
_cell.angle_gamma   90.00
#
_symmetry.space_group_name_H-M   'P 1'
#
loop_
_entity.id
_entity.type
_entity.pdbx_description
1 polymer ?
#
loop_
_entity_poly.entity_id
_entity_poly.type
_entity_poly.pdbx_seq_one_letter_code
_entity_poly.pdbx_strand_id
1 'polypeptide(L)'
;MKPTSQHSRRHFLKTTGLAGAAIGFPTIIPARVLGADAPSKHINILQIGCGRIGRDMDMPGILRQADARLVALCDLDSLRLADGKEMVEGHYNKKNAALTVATYGDYREALQHKDIDAVSISTPDHWHAEPVIAAALLGKDIYVQKPLTMTITEGRAVSDIIRKKGGMFQIGSQQRSGAQFRMACEMVRSGRIGKLHTVKIGLPSDPSGGSTEEIPVPPTFNYDMWLGCTPKAPYTIDRVHSQGATVKERYAQRPGWLRIEDYCLGMITGWGSHHVDIAHWGMDTELTGPVSIEAKAEFPKAGLWNVHGPYHIEMTYANGVTIIIDHKLPNGIRFEGSDGWIFVTRGAERVTASDPIPKGGAAKSLQASNPDIFKTPLGKDDVRLHESPDGDHHLDWITSIKTRKPAVTSAEQAHRSTSACITGWIGMKLGRKLKWDPVKETFDGDDTANSMRSRPERAPYGIGNMKRS
;
A
#
# COMPACT_ATOMS: atom_id res chain seq x y z
N MET A 1 4.24 -33.26 -77.82
CA MET A 1 4.84 -32.41 -76.79
C MET A 1 3.87 -31.28 -76.47
N LYS A 2 3.26 -31.29 -75.28
CA LYS A 2 2.35 -30.23 -74.84
C LYS A 2 3.09 -29.44 -73.76
N PRO A 3 2.99 -28.10 -73.69
CA PRO A 3 3.69 -27.31 -72.67
C PRO A 3 2.90 -27.31 -71.38
N THR A 4 3.64 -27.42 -70.26
CA THR A 4 3.18 -27.35 -68.90
C THR A 4 2.86 -25.90 -68.50
N SER A 5 1.63 -25.61 -68.05
CA SER A 5 1.22 -24.31 -67.60
C SER A 5 1.79 -24.06 -66.19
N GLN A 6 2.61 -23.02 -66.07
CA GLN A 6 3.06 -22.49 -64.77
C GLN A 6 1.93 -21.69 -64.10
N HIS A 7 1.38 -22.16 -62.95
CA HIS A 7 0.47 -21.39 -62.21
C HIS A 7 1.27 -20.32 -61.38
N SER A 8 0.99 -19.05 -61.68
CA SER A 8 1.59 -17.88 -61.08
C SER A 8 1.18 -17.74 -59.59
N ARG A 9 2.16 -17.41 -58.71
CA ARG A 9 1.94 -17.12 -57.28
C ARG A 9 0.87 -16.04 -57.01
N ARG A 10 0.56 -15.20 -58.00
CA ARG A 10 -0.53 -14.19 -57.91
C ARG A 10 -1.93 -14.79 -57.95
N HIS A 11 -2.12 -15.99 -58.53
CA HIS A 11 -3.43 -16.64 -58.58
C HIS A 11 -3.77 -17.36 -57.27
N PHE A 12 -2.77 -17.89 -56.60
CA PHE A 12 -2.92 -18.50 -55.26
C PHE A 12 -3.33 -17.48 -54.19
N LEU A 13 -2.80 -16.25 -54.25
CA LEU A 13 -3.13 -15.19 -53.28
C LEU A 13 -4.52 -14.55 -53.52
N LYS A 14 -5.15 -14.74 -54.67
CA LYS A 14 -6.52 -14.25 -54.95
C LYS A 14 -7.61 -15.23 -54.52
N THR A 15 -7.30 -16.52 -54.44
CA THR A 15 -8.27 -17.55 -54.02
C THR A 15 -8.27 -17.86 -52.54
N THR A 16 -7.21 -17.52 -51.81
CA THR A 16 -7.15 -17.61 -50.32
C THR A 16 -7.72 -16.37 -49.61
N GLY A 17 -8.02 -15.28 -50.33
CA GLY A 17 -8.57 -14.04 -49.75
C GLY A 17 -10.08 -14.02 -49.52
N LEU A 18 -10.84 -15.06 -49.94
CA LEU A 18 -12.30 -15.08 -49.86
C LEU A 18 -12.90 -16.17 -48.95
N ALA A 19 -12.08 -16.95 -48.24
CA ALA A 19 -12.56 -17.98 -47.32
C ALA A 19 -12.28 -17.67 -45.85
N GLY A 20 -11.80 -16.45 -45.51
CA GLY A 20 -11.46 -16.00 -44.14
C GLY A 20 -12.47 -15.07 -43.50
N ALA A 21 -13.67 -14.91 -44.05
CA ALA A 21 -14.66 -13.96 -43.54
C ALA A 21 -15.89 -14.66 -42.95
N ALA A 22 -15.77 -15.45 -41.92
CA ALA A 22 -16.89 -15.79 -41.03
C ALA A 22 -16.44 -16.67 -39.83
N ILE A 23 -15.57 -16.18 -38.97
CA ILE A 23 -15.63 -16.47 -37.52
C ILE A 23 -15.15 -15.18 -36.82
N GLY A 24 -16.06 -14.22 -36.74
CA GLY A 24 -15.87 -13.04 -35.91
C GLY A 24 -16.04 -13.45 -34.45
N PHE A 25 -14.99 -13.85 -33.79
CA PHE A 25 -14.95 -13.67 -32.35
C PHE A 25 -15.05 -12.16 -32.08
N PRO A 26 -15.99 -11.69 -31.26
CA PRO A 26 -15.96 -10.32 -30.83
C PRO A 26 -14.65 -10.13 -30.03
N THR A 27 -13.64 -9.57 -30.68
CA THR A 27 -12.50 -9.00 -29.98
C THR A 27 -13.10 -7.86 -29.18
N ILE A 28 -13.31 -8.08 -27.90
CA ILE A 28 -13.57 -6.99 -26.94
C ILE A 28 -12.28 -6.17 -26.93
N ILE A 29 -12.18 -5.23 -27.86
CA ILE A 29 -11.17 -4.18 -27.79
C ILE A 29 -11.62 -3.34 -26.60
N PRO A 30 -10.83 -3.27 -25.51
CA PRO A 30 -11.18 -2.38 -24.41
C PRO A 30 -11.41 -0.99 -24.99
N ALA A 31 -12.50 -0.31 -24.59
CA ALA A 31 -12.86 1.03 -25.08
C ALA A 31 -11.70 2.06 -24.94
N ARG A 32 -10.68 1.73 -24.16
CA ARG A 32 -9.41 2.46 -23.98
C ARG A 32 -8.50 2.51 -25.21
N VAL A 33 -8.74 1.72 -26.26
CA VAL A 33 -7.90 1.68 -27.47
C VAL A 33 -8.46 2.57 -28.59
N LEU A 34 -9.67 3.07 -28.44
CA LEU A 34 -10.33 3.93 -29.43
C LEU A 34 -10.12 5.41 -29.10
N GLY A 35 -8.90 5.92 -29.35
CA GLY A 35 -8.59 7.34 -29.62
C GLY A 35 -9.02 8.39 -28.57
N ALA A 36 -8.47 9.61 -28.70
CA ALA A 36 -8.67 10.78 -27.84
C ALA A 36 -10.12 11.29 -27.69
N ASP A 37 -11.08 10.70 -28.39
CA ASP A 37 -12.51 11.08 -28.42
C ASP A 37 -13.44 9.99 -27.81
N ALA A 38 -12.93 9.02 -27.07
CA ALA A 38 -13.76 8.02 -26.39
C ALA A 38 -14.59 8.66 -25.26
N PRO A 39 -15.85 8.19 -24.99
CA PRO A 39 -16.83 8.91 -24.18
C PRO A 39 -16.51 9.07 -22.69
N SER A 40 -15.38 8.61 -22.18
CA SER A 40 -14.98 8.84 -20.78
C SER A 40 -13.64 9.56 -20.70
N LYS A 41 -13.67 10.88 -20.58
CA LYS A 41 -12.49 11.69 -20.24
C LYS A 41 -12.00 11.47 -18.81
N HIS A 42 -12.70 10.69 -18.00
CA HIS A 42 -12.44 10.53 -16.56
C HIS A 42 -12.24 9.08 -16.19
N ILE A 43 -11.34 8.84 -15.26
CA ILE A 43 -11.15 7.54 -14.61
C ILE A 43 -12.19 7.42 -13.49
N ASN A 44 -13.11 6.49 -13.63
CA ASN A 44 -14.14 6.23 -12.62
C ASN A 44 -13.59 5.31 -11.52
N ILE A 45 -13.63 5.76 -10.29
CA ILE A 45 -12.98 5.11 -9.16
C ILE A 45 -14.02 4.67 -8.13
N LEU A 46 -13.88 3.42 -7.67
CA LEU A 46 -14.52 2.91 -6.49
C LEU A 46 -13.60 3.12 -5.28
N GLN A 47 -14.10 3.75 -4.22
CA GLN A 47 -13.45 3.78 -2.92
C GLN A 47 -13.98 2.64 -2.04
N ILE A 48 -13.10 1.77 -1.55
CA ILE A 48 -13.40 0.73 -0.56
C ILE A 48 -12.76 1.14 0.78
N GLY A 49 -13.60 1.35 1.79
CA GLY A 49 -13.22 1.90 3.09
C GLY A 49 -13.33 3.42 3.13
N CYS A 50 -14.35 3.90 3.84
CA CYS A 50 -14.62 5.32 4.12
C CYS A 50 -14.14 5.71 5.54
N GLY A 51 -13.18 4.95 6.08
CA GLY A 51 -12.54 5.21 7.36
C GLY A 51 -11.69 6.49 7.33
N ARG A 52 -10.96 6.75 8.43
CA ARG A 52 -10.22 8.00 8.60
C ARG A 52 -9.23 8.30 7.46
N ILE A 53 -8.43 7.31 7.03
CA ILE A 53 -7.48 7.53 5.94
C ILE A 53 -8.21 7.72 4.61
N GLY A 54 -9.21 6.91 4.30
CA GLY A 54 -10.04 7.08 3.11
C GLY A 54 -10.64 8.49 3.04
N ARG A 55 -11.24 8.95 4.15
CA ARG A 55 -11.94 10.24 4.23
C ARG A 55 -10.98 11.44 4.27
N ASP A 56 -9.88 11.36 5.02
CA ASP A 56 -9.01 12.52 5.27
C ASP A 56 -7.90 12.66 4.22
N MET A 57 -7.55 11.56 3.51
CA MET A 57 -6.43 11.53 2.59
C MET A 57 -6.81 11.07 1.18
N ASP A 58 -7.35 9.84 1.02
CA ASP A 58 -7.45 9.24 -0.30
C ASP A 58 -8.59 9.82 -1.13
N MET A 59 -9.81 9.93 -0.57
CA MET A 59 -10.92 10.58 -1.27
C MET A 59 -10.62 12.05 -1.60
N PRO A 60 -10.12 12.91 -0.68
CA PRO A 60 -9.71 14.27 -1.03
C PRO A 60 -8.57 14.30 -2.06
N GLY A 61 -7.62 13.38 -1.98
CA GLY A 61 -6.54 13.25 -2.95
C GLY A 61 -7.05 12.99 -4.36
N ILE A 62 -7.97 12.05 -4.51
CA ILE A 62 -8.62 11.71 -5.77
C ILE A 62 -9.52 12.86 -6.28
N LEU A 63 -10.32 13.47 -5.40
CA LEU A 63 -11.24 14.56 -5.74
C LEU A 63 -10.53 15.83 -6.25
N ARG A 64 -9.25 16.02 -5.93
CA ARG A 64 -8.45 17.11 -6.49
C ARG A 64 -8.08 16.87 -7.96
N GLN A 65 -8.07 15.62 -8.43
CA GLN A 65 -7.63 15.27 -9.78
C GLN A 65 -8.75 15.51 -10.80
N ALA A 66 -8.47 16.34 -11.81
CA ALA A 66 -9.45 16.69 -12.83
C ALA A 66 -9.90 15.49 -13.69
N ASP A 67 -9.02 14.52 -13.87
CA ASP A 67 -9.24 13.34 -14.71
C ASP A 67 -9.82 12.13 -13.93
N ALA A 68 -10.15 12.29 -12.66
CA ALA A 68 -10.67 11.23 -11.82
C ALA A 68 -12.06 11.55 -11.25
N ARG A 69 -12.89 10.53 -11.07
CA ARG A 69 -14.21 10.64 -10.45
C ARG A 69 -14.41 9.51 -9.46
N LEU A 70 -14.81 9.85 -8.23
CA LEU A 70 -15.37 8.88 -7.28
C LEU A 70 -16.83 8.64 -7.64
N VAL A 71 -17.15 7.49 -8.22
CA VAL A 71 -18.50 7.15 -8.68
C VAL A 71 -19.21 6.17 -7.77
N ALA A 72 -18.45 5.44 -6.93
CA ALA A 72 -18.97 4.46 -5.99
C ALA A 72 -18.14 4.43 -4.70
N LEU A 73 -18.80 4.14 -3.58
CA LEU A 73 -18.21 3.97 -2.26
C LEU A 73 -18.67 2.64 -1.65
N CYS A 74 -17.79 2.02 -0.87
CA CYS A 74 -18.10 0.81 -0.12
C CYS A 74 -17.55 0.92 1.31
N ASP A 75 -18.39 0.66 2.30
CA ASP A 75 -18.00 0.51 3.71
C ASP A 75 -18.98 -0.40 4.44
N LEU A 76 -18.49 -1.12 5.45
CA LEU A 76 -19.30 -2.02 6.32
C LEU A 76 -20.05 -1.25 7.39
N ASP A 77 -19.73 0.02 7.60
CA ASP A 77 -20.38 0.94 8.53
C ASP A 77 -21.21 1.96 7.73
N SER A 78 -22.54 1.83 7.79
CA SER A 78 -23.45 2.66 7.01
C SER A 78 -23.37 4.15 7.35
N LEU A 79 -22.96 4.52 8.57
CA LEU A 79 -22.75 5.93 8.94
C LEU A 79 -21.51 6.50 8.23
N ARG A 80 -20.39 5.75 8.18
CA ARG A 80 -19.19 6.15 7.45
C ARG A 80 -19.42 6.21 5.94
N LEU A 81 -20.22 5.29 5.44
CA LEU A 81 -20.64 5.28 4.04
C LEU A 81 -21.45 6.53 3.69
N ALA A 82 -22.40 6.91 4.55
CA ALA A 82 -23.21 8.11 4.39
C ALA A 82 -22.35 9.39 4.47
N ASP A 83 -21.44 9.49 5.46
CA ASP A 83 -20.49 10.62 5.58
C ASP A 83 -19.59 10.75 4.34
N GLY A 84 -19.13 9.64 3.79
CA GLY A 84 -18.33 9.61 2.56
C GLY A 84 -19.13 10.08 1.35
N LYS A 85 -20.36 9.60 1.21
CA LYS A 85 -21.27 9.99 0.12
C LYS A 85 -21.55 11.48 0.16
N GLU A 86 -21.94 12.02 1.32
CA GLU A 86 -22.20 13.46 1.49
C GLU A 86 -20.97 14.30 1.11
N MET A 87 -19.78 13.88 1.54
CA MET A 87 -18.54 14.58 1.20
C MET A 87 -18.28 14.60 -0.32
N VAL A 88 -18.42 13.44 -1.00
CA VAL A 88 -18.14 13.32 -2.43
C VAL A 88 -19.19 14.05 -3.28
N GLU A 89 -20.47 13.84 -3.02
CA GLU A 89 -21.56 14.54 -3.73
C GLU A 89 -21.50 16.05 -3.48
N GLY A 90 -21.21 16.48 -2.23
CA GLY A 90 -21.01 17.88 -1.89
C GLY A 90 -19.85 18.54 -2.65
N HIS A 91 -18.76 17.78 -2.92
CA HIS A 91 -17.67 18.29 -3.75
C HIS A 91 -18.10 18.54 -5.20
N TYR A 92 -18.83 17.59 -5.82
CA TYR A 92 -19.29 17.72 -7.20
C TYR A 92 -20.38 18.78 -7.35
N ASN A 93 -21.30 18.89 -6.40
CA ASN A 93 -22.34 19.92 -6.39
C ASN A 93 -21.75 21.35 -6.36
N LYS A 94 -20.69 21.57 -5.58
CA LYS A 94 -19.97 22.87 -5.56
C LYS A 94 -19.33 23.22 -6.90
N LYS A 95 -19.07 22.24 -7.74
CA LYS A 95 -18.50 22.41 -9.09
C LYS A 95 -19.56 22.43 -10.19
N ASN A 96 -20.86 22.48 -9.86
CA ASN A 96 -21.98 22.37 -10.80
C ASN A 96 -21.92 21.09 -11.68
N ALA A 97 -21.34 20.02 -11.14
CA ALA A 97 -21.17 18.73 -11.81
C ALA A 97 -21.88 17.63 -11.02
N ALA A 98 -23.21 17.77 -10.82
CA ALA A 98 -24.00 16.84 -10.02
C ALA A 98 -23.72 15.40 -10.41
N LEU A 99 -23.31 14.59 -9.45
CA LEU A 99 -23.03 13.17 -9.59
C LEU A 99 -23.69 12.42 -8.44
N THR A 100 -24.50 11.42 -8.75
CA THR A 100 -25.04 10.51 -7.75
C THR A 100 -24.01 9.39 -7.53
N VAL A 101 -23.54 9.26 -6.29
CA VAL A 101 -22.54 8.27 -5.91
C VAL A 101 -23.24 6.99 -5.47
N ALA A 102 -22.90 5.86 -6.12
CA ALA A 102 -23.41 4.54 -5.72
C ALA A 102 -22.77 4.11 -4.38
N THR A 103 -23.54 3.37 -3.55
CA THR A 103 -23.06 2.93 -2.24
C THR A 103 -23.31 1.45 -2.04
N TYR A 104 -22.33 0.76 -1.40
CA TYR A 104 -22.32 -0.68 -1.20
C TYR A 104 -21.88 -1.04 0.22
N GLY A 105 -22.47 -2.07 0.79
CA GLY A 105 -22.06 -2.69 2.06
C GLY A 105 -21.06 -3.84 1.89
N ASP A 106 -20.83 -4.28 0.66
CA ASP A 106 -19.92 -5.39 0.32
C ASP A 106 -19.07 -5.03 -0.89
N TYR A 107 -17.75 -5.12 -0.76
CA TYR A 107 -16.82 -4.79 -1.84
C TYR A 107 -16.98 -5.70 -3.07
N ARG A 108 -17.45 -6.94 -2.88
CA ARG A 108 -17.67 -7.91 -3.96
C ARG A 108 -18.81 -7.45 -4.87
N GLU A 109 -19.87 -6.89 -4.31
CA GLU A 109 -20.96 -6.26 -5.05
C GLU A 109 -20.49 -4.94 -5.71
N ALA A 110 -19.77 -4.12 -4.95
CA ALA A 110 -19.24 -2.85 -5.44
C ALA A 110 -18.34 -3.03 -6.67
N LEU A 111 -17.52 -4.08 -6.70
CA LEU A 111 -16.64 -4.39 -7.84
C LEU A 111 -17.39 -4.80 -9.11
N GLN A 112 -18.67 -5.17 -9.03
CA GLN A 112 -19.53 -5.48 -10.19
C GLN A 112 -20.19 -4.23 -10.80
N HIS A 113 -19.99 -3.05 -10.21
CA HIS A 113 -20.48 -1.80 -10.80
C HIS A 113 -19.83 -1.57 -12.18
N LYS A 114 -20.67 -1.37 -13.19
CA LYS A 114 -20.27 -1.44 -14.61
C LYS A 114 -19.22 -0.39 -15.03
N ASP A 115 -19.24 0.77 -14.43
CA ASP A 115 -18.47 1.94 -14.89
C ASP A 115 -17.18 2.15 -14.10
N ILE A 116 -16.71 1.18 -13.30
CA ILE A 116 -15.48 1.32 -12.52
C ILE A 116 -14.28 0.95 -13.39
N ASP A 117 -13.32 1.86 -13.45
CA ASP A 117 -12.01 1.68 -14.07
C ASP A 117 -10.94 1.27 -13.07
N ALA A 118 -10.96 1.89 -11.90
CA ALA A 118 -9.93 1.74 -10.87
C ALA A 118 -10.54 1.67 -9.46
N VAL A 119 -9.75 1.17 -8.51
CA VAL A 119 -10.18 0.97 -7.13
C VAL A 119 -9.17 1.58 -6.17
N SER A 120 -9.66 2.37 -5.21
CA SER A 120 -8.89 2.87 -4.07
C SER A 120 -9.33 2.10 -2.82
N ILE A 121 -8.37 1.48 -2.11
CA ILE A 121 -8.64 0.59 -0.97
C ILE A 121 -7.99 1.18 0.28
N SER A 122 -8.83 1.58 1.25
CA SER A 122 -8.43 2.22 2.52
C SER A 122 -9.08 1.51 3.72
N THR A 123 -9.14 0.21 3.66
CA THR A 123 -9.66 -0.68 4.71
C THR A 123 -8.66 -0.83 5.86
N PRO A 124 -9.01 -1.49 6.99
CA PRO A 124 -8.02 -2.00 7.93
C PRO A 124 -7.04 -2.98 7.28
N ASP A 125 -5.83 -3.10 7.85
CA ASP A 125 -4.70 -3.83 7.23
C ASP A 125 -5.06 -5.29 6.88
N HIS A 126 -5.83 -5.97 7.74
CA HIS A 126 -6.26 -7.36 7.53
C HIS A 126 -7.26 -7.54 6.35
N TRP A 127 -7.80 -6.45 5.82
CA TRP A 127 -8.71 -6.41 4.68
C TRP A 127 -8.06 -5.88 3.39
N HIS A 128 -6.72 -5.73 3.31
CA HIS A 128 -6.08 -5.24 2.09
C HIS A 128 -6.02 -6.31 0.99
N ALA A 129 -5.58 -7.53 1.33
CA ALA A 129 -5.26 -8.57 0.34
C ALA A 129 -6.47 -9.00 -0.52
N GLU A 130 -7.60 -9.33 0.10
CA GLU A 130 -8.77 -9.84 -0.62
C GLU A 130 -9.33 -8.86 -1.65
N PRO A 131 -9.65 -7.59 -1.31
CA PRO A 131 -10.15 -6.62 -2.29
C PRO A 131 -9.13 -6.32 -3.40
N VAL A 132 -7.82 -6.29 -3.09
CA VAL A 132 -6.77 -6.09 -4.09
C VAL A 132 -6.77 -7.24 -5.10
N ILE A 133 -6.79 -8.49 -4.63
CA ILE A 133 -6.81 -9.67 -5.51
C ILE A 133 -8.09 -9.68 -6.34
N ALA A 134 -9.25 -9.42 -5.72
CA ALA A 134 -10.54 -9.39 -6.44
C ALA A 134 -10.55 -8.31 -7.54
N ALA A 135 -10.08 -7.10 -7.24
CA ALA A 135 -9.97 -6.02 -8.20
C ALA A 135 -8.99 -6.36 -9.35
N ALA A 136 -7.83 -6.95 -9.02
CA ALA A 136 -6.84 -7.37 -10.01
C ALA A 136 -7.39 -8.47 -10.95
N LEU A 137 -8.15 -9.44 -10.42
CA LEU A 137 -8.80 -10.47 -11.23
C LEU A 137 -9.78 -9.88 -12.25
N LEU A 138 -10.45 -8.79 -11.91
CA LEU A 138 -11.36 -8.03 -12.78
C LEU A 138 -10.62 -7.02 -13.68
N GLY A 139 -9.28 -7.00 -13.67
CA GLY A 139 -8.46 -6.12 -14.51
C GLY A 139 -8.54 -4.64 -14.13
N LYS A 140 -8.91 -4.32 -12.88
CA LYS A 140 -8.96 -2.92 -12.42
C LYS A 140 -7.56 -2.42 -12.06
N ASP A 141 -7.34 -1.11 -12.26
CA ASP A 141 -6.17 -0.42 -11.73
C ASP A 141 -6.37 -0.15 -10.22
N ILE A 142 -5.29 -0.22 -9.43
CA ILE A 142 -5.42 -0.33 -7.97
C ILE A 142 -4.52 0.68 -7.26
N TYR A 143 -5.12 1.39 -6.31
CA TYR A 143 -4.45 2.06 -5.22
C TYR A 143 -4.83 1.37 -3.91
N VAL A 144 -3.87 1.05 -3.06
CA VAL A 144 -4.14 0.45 -1.74
C VAL A 144 -3.33 1.12 -0.66
N GLN A 145 -3.88 1.28 0.53
CA GLN A 145 -3.14 1.81 1.68
C GLN A 145 -2.08 0.83 2.18
N LYS A 146 -1.09 1.36 2.87
CA LYS A 146 -0.02 0.61 3.54
C LYS A 146 -0.48 0.11 4.94
N PRO A 147 0.11 -0.98 5.48
CA PRO A 147 1.01 -1.94 4.80
C PRO A 147 0.30 -2.68 3.67
N LEU A 148 1.05 -3.27 2.74
CA LEU A 148 0.40 -3.99 1.63
C LEU A 148 -0.52 -5.10 2.14
N THR A 149 -0.04 -5.88 3.11
CA THR A 149 -0.75 -7.04 3.67
C THR A 149 -0.32 -7.32 5.11
N MET A 150 -1.02 -8.22 5.77
CA MET A 150 -0.72 -8.69 7.13
C MET A 150 0.29 -9.84 7.16
N THR A 151 0.46 -10.58 6.06
CA THR A 151 1.35 -11.73 5.98
C THR A 151 2.20 -11.69 4.72
N ILE A 152 3.36 -12.37 4.76
CA ILE A 152 4.25 -12.47 3.60
C ILE A 152 3.57 -13.25 2.47
N THR A 153 2.81 -14.30 2.80
CA THR A 153 2.06 -15.09 1.81
C THR A 153 1.00 -14.27 1.09
N GLU A 154 0.24 -13.45 1.81
CA GLU A 154 -0.73 -12.51 1.21
C GLU A 154 -0.02 -11.52 0.26
N GLY A 155 1.11 -10.94 0.71
CA GLY A 155 1.86 -9.97 -0.09
C GLY A 155 2.42 -10.57 -1.38
N ARG A 156 2.91 -11.79 -1.34
CA ARG A 156 3.37 -12.52 -2.53
C ARG A 156 2.21 -12.79 -3.50
N ALA A 157 1.06 -13.24 -2.98
CA ALA A 157 -0.13 -13.46 -3.81
C ALA A 157 -0.61 -12.17 -4.50
N VAL A 158 -0.61 -11.04 -3.78
CA VAL A 158 -0.95 -9.72 -4.32
C VAL A 158 0.03 -9.31 -5.42
N SER A 159 1.35 -9.38 -5.17
CA SER A 159 2.37 -9.00 -6.15
C SER A 159 2.26 -9.85 -7.43
N ASP A 160 2.08 -11.15 -7.27
CA ASP A 160 2.00 -12.09 -8.40
C ASP A 160 0.75 -11.86 -9.25
N ILE A 161 -0.42 -11.63 -8.64
CA ILE A 161 -1.65 -11.40 -9.41
C ILE A 161 -1.60 -10.07 -10.17
N ILE A 162 -1.08 -9.01 -9.56
CA ILE A 162 -0.93 -7.72 -10.23
C ILE A 162 0.03 -7.83 -11.42
N ARG A 163 1.19 -8.47 -11.23
CA ARG A 163 2.13 -8.75 -12.32
C ARG A 163 1.48 -9.55 -13.45
N LYS A 164 0.70 -10.59 -13.12
CA LYS A 164 0.01 -11.46 -14.09
C LYS A 164 -1.07 -10.72 -14.87
N LYS A 165 -1.81 -9.82 -14.23
CA LYS A 165 -2.95 -9.11 -14.84
C LYS A 165 -2.57 -7.80 -15.51
N GLY A 166 -1.40 -7.22 -15.20
CA GLY A 166 -0.87 -6.01 -15.86
C GLY A 166 -1.62 -4.72 -15.52
N GLY A 167 -2.40 -4.69 -14.43
CA GLY A 167 -3.05 -3.47 -13.93
C GLY A 167 -2.03 -2.47 -13.37
N MET A 168 -2.32 -1.17 -13.46
CA MET A 168 -1.52 -0.15 -12.78
C MET A 168 -1.76 -0.23 -11.28
N PHE A 169 -0.68 -0.17 -10.54
CA PHE A 169 -0.71 -0.31 -9.09
C PHE A 169 0.09 0.79 -8.41
N GLN A 170 -0.43 1.28 -7.28
CA GLN A 170 0.32 2.11 -6.35
C GLN A 170 -0.12 1.81 -4.92
N ILE A 171 0.86 1.79 -3.99
CA ILE A 171 0.59 1.69 -2.56
C ILE A 171 0.63 3.08 -1.92
N GLY A 172 -0.10 3.29 -0.83
CA GLY A 172 -0.12 4.52 -0.04
C GLY A 172 1.18 4.84 0.70
N SER A 173 2.32 4.72 0.02
CA SER A 173 3.66 5.12 0.50
C SER A 173 3.93 6.58 0.14
N GLN A 174 3.12 7.51 0.67
CA GLN A 174 3.13 8.93 0.28
C GLN A 174 4.49 9.61 0.46
N GLN A 175 5.36 9.10 1.33
CA GLN A 175 6.73 9.63 1.50
C GLN A 175 7.55 9.57 0.21
N ARG A 176 7.31 8.62 -0.69
CA ARG A 176 7.98 8.54 -1.99
C ARG A 176 7.69 9.72 -2.92
N SER A 177 6.56 10.38 -2.72
CA SER A 177 6.21 11.59 -3.47
C SER A 177 6.73 12.87 -2.80
N GLY A 178 7.30 12.77 -1.59
CA GLY A 178 7.89 13.90 -0.87
C GLY A 178 9.29 14.23 -1.39
N ALA A 179 9.50 15.47 -1.83
CA ALA A 179 10.77 15.92 -2.42
C ALA A 179 11.98 15.71 -1.49
N GLN A 180 11.82 15.90 -0.16
CA GLN A 180 12.89 15.69 0.81
C GLN A 180 13.32 14.22 0.90
N PHE A 181 12.40 13.27 0.79
CA PHE A 181 12.72 11.84 0.82
C PHE A 181 13.41 11.41 -0.47
N ARG A 182 12.92 11.86 -1.63
CA ARG A 182 13.55 11.62 -2.92
C ARG A 182 14.98 12.18 -2.93
N MET A 183 15.16 13.44 -2.51
CA MET A 183 16.47 14.08 -2.45
C MET A 183 17.44 13.32 -1.53
N ALA A 184 16.98 12.90 -0.33
CA ALA A 184 17.81 12.10 0.57
C ALA A 184 18.30 10.81 -0.11
N CYS A 185 17.40 10.06 -0.75
CA CYS A 185 17.71 8.81 -1.43
C CYS A 185 18.63 9.02 -2.64
N GLU A 186 18.40 10.06 -3.45
CA GLU A 186 19.26 10.42 -4.58
C GLU A 186 20.69 10.76 -4.13
N MET A 187 20.85 11.55 -3.05
CA MET A 187 22.16 11.90 -2.48
C MET A 187 22.90 10.67 -1.93
N VAL A 188 22.17 9.77 -1.22
CA VAL A 188 22.76 8.53 -0.70
C VAL A 188 23.23 7.64 -1.84
N ARG A 189 22.38 7.39 -2.85
CA ARG A 189 22.69 6.54 -4.01
C ARG A 189 23.76 7.14 -4.93
N SER A 190 23.90 8.46 -4.93
CA SER A 190 24.97 9.18 -5.65
C SER A 190 26.30 9.26 -4.86
N GLY A 191 26.41 8.56 -3.72
CA GLY A 191 27.64 8.45 -2.95
C GLY A 191 28.02 9.70 -2.15
N ARG A 192 27.10 10.64 -1.92
CA ARG A 192 27.40 11.92 -1.24
C ARG A 192 27.76 11.79 0.25
N ILE A 193 27.55 10.60 0.82
CA ILE A 193 27.95 10.25 2.19
C ILE A 193 29.01 9.13 2.22
N GLY A 194 29.66 8.87 1.08
CA GLY A 194 30.58 7.73 0.94
C GLY A 194 29.84 6.38 0.92
N LYS A 195 30.53 5.32 1.34
CA LYS A 195 29.96 3.96 1.36
C LYS A 195 28.94 3.84 2.49
N LEU A 196 27.67 3.62 2.14
CA LEU A 196 26.59 3.37 3.11
C LEU A 196 26.87 2.08 3.89
N HIS A 197 26.71 2.10 5.22
CA HIS A 197 26.91 0.95 6.09
C HIS A 197 25.77 0.74 7.11
N THR A 198 25.08 1.82 7.52
CA THR A 198 23.99 1.71 8.51
C THR A 198 22.83 2.62 8.15
N VAL A 199 21.61 2.14 8.32
CA VAL A 199 20.39 2.95 8.26
C VAL A 199 19.67 2.85 9.61
N LYS A 200 19.45 3.99 10.27
CA LYS A 200 18.75 4.07 11.55
C LYS A 200 17.34 4.59 11.34
N ILE A 201 16.34 3.87 11.84
CA ILE A 201 14.92 4.21 11.72
C ILE A 201 14.34 4.38 13.12
N GLY A 202 13.84 5.58 13.40
CA GLY A 202 13.10 5.87 14.62
C GLY A 202 11.59 5.71 14.38
N LEU A 203 10.94 4.90 15.22
CA LEU A 203 9.50 4.71 15.21
C LEU A 203 8.97 4.70 16.64
N PRO A 204 7.80 5.31 16.94
CA PRO A 204 7.24 5.22 18.27
C PRO A 204 6.78 3.79 18.59
N SER A 205 6.66 3.48 19.88
CA SER A 205 6.01 2.26 20.36
C SER A 205 4.50 2.44 20.45
N ASP A 206 3.76 1.34 20.41
CA ASP A 206 2.32 1.33 20.67
C ASP A 206 2.02 1.32 22.16
N PRO A 207 0.89 1.94 22.60
CA PRO A 207 0.43 1.84 23.98
C PRO A 207 -0.26 0.50 24.22
N SER A 208 -0.23 0.03 25.47
CA SER A 208 -1.08 -1.05 25.97
C SER A 208 -2.44 -0.51 26.47
N GLY A 209 -3.38 -1.39 26.75
CA GLY A 209 -4.70 -1.06 27.30
C GLY A 209 -5.87 -1.49 26.42
N GLY A 210 -6.85 -0.62 26.28
CA GLY A 210 -8.11 -0.89 25.58
C GLY A 210 -9.09 -1.72 26.41
N SER A 211 -10.38 -1.35 26.36
CA SER A 211 -11.46 -2.05 27.06
C SER A 211 -11.71 -3.42 26.47
N THR A 212 -11.82 -4.43 27.33
CA THR A 212 -12.25 -5.79 27.01
C THR A 212 -13.72 -6.01 27.28
N GLU A 213 -14.46 -4.99 27.77
CA GLU A 213 -15.88 -5.05 28.03
C GLU A 213 -16.65 -5.25 26.72
N GLU A 214 -17.43 -6.34 26.66
CA GLU A 214 -18.29 -6.65 25.54
C GLU A 214 -19.52 -5.74 25.55
N ILE A 215 -19.80 -5.12 24.42
CA ILE A 215 -20.99 -4.29 24.23
C ILE A 215 -21.72 -4.72 22.94
N PRO A 216 -23.04 -4.40 22.81
CA PRO A 216 -23.77 -4.72 21.60
C PRO A 216 -23.15 -4.12 20.34
N VAL A 217 -23.14 -4.90 19.25
CA VAL A 217 -22.71 -4.38 17.95
C VAL A 217 -23.70 -3.31 17.48
N PRO A 218 -23.23 -2.12 17.05
CA PRO A 218 -24.11 -1.11 16.48
C PRO A 218 -24.89 -1.64 15.27
N PRO A 219 -26.20 -1.36 15.15
CA PRO A 219 -27.02 -1.87 14.06
C PRO A 219 -26.61 -1.36 12.68
N THR A 220 -25.81 -0.30 12.64
CA THR A 220 -25.26 0.31 11.42
C THR A 220 -24.00 -0.37 10.90
N PHE A 221 -23.46 -1.39 11.62
CA PHE A 221 -22.15 -1.95 11.39
C PHE A 221 -22.16 -3.47 11.15
N ASN A 222 -21.70 -3.92 9.99
CA ASN A 222 -21.51 -5.34 9.70
C ASN A 222 -20.23 -5.86 10.34
N TYR A 223 -20.30 -6.17 11.64
CA TYR A 223 -19.14 -6.56 12.42
C TYR A 223 -18.57 -7.93 12.05
N ASP A 224 -19.41 -8.91 11.69
CA ASP A 224 -18.91 -10.24 11.28
C ASP A 224 -18.05 -10.16 10.01
N MET A 225 -18.50 -9.40 9.02
CA MET A 225 -17.70 -9.15 7.82
C MET A 225 -16.48 -8.28 8.13
N TRP A 226 -16.60 -7.31 9.07
CA TRP A 226 -15.44 -6.50 9.46
C TRP A 226 -14.32 -7.35 10.09
N LEU A 227 -14.64 -8.35 10.90
CA LEU A 227 -13.67 -9.32 11.40
C LEU A 227 -12.97 -10.09 10.26
N GLY A 228 -13.69 -10.35 9.18
CA GLY A 228 -13.15 -10.97 7.97
C GLY A 228 -12.52 -12.33 8.26
N CYS A 229 -11.30 -12.53 7.76
CA CYS A 229 -10.55 -13.78 7.90
C CYS A 229 -9.98 -14.02 9.32
N THR A 230 -10.13 -13.04 10.24
CA THR A 230 -9.63 -13.18 11.61
C THR A 230 -10.58 -14.02 12.48
N PRO A 231 -10.14 -14.55 13.63
CA PRO A 231 -11.02 -15.24 14.56
C PRO A 231 -12.22 -14.39 15.00
N LYS A 232 -13.34 -15.03 15.30
CA LYS A 232 -14.47 -14.34 15.94
C LYS A 232 -14.05 -13.78 17.30
N ALA A 233 -14.42 -12.54 17.55
CA ALA A 233 -14.12 -11.85 18.78
C ALA A 233 -15.31 -10.98 19.20
N PRO A 234 -15.54 -10.77 20.51
CA PRO A 234 -16.62 -9.90 20.99
C PRO A 234 -16.40 -8.46 20.56
N TYR A 235 -17.48 -7.72 20.32
CA TYR A 235 -17.39 -6.30 20.02
C TYR A 235 -17.11 -5.52 21.30
N THR A 236 -16.09 -4.66 21.25
CA THR A 236 -15.75 -3.73 22.33
C THR A 236 -15.54 -2.34 21.78
N ILE A 237 -15.70 -1.31 22.61
CA ILE A 237 -15.57 0.09 22.18
C ILE A 237 -14.17 0.42 21.61
N ASP A 238 -13.13 -0.26 22.11
CA ASP A 238 -11.74 -0.01 21.73
C ASP A 238 -11.18 -1.01 20.70
N ARG A 239 -12.03 -1.92 20.16
CA ARG A 239 -11.57 -2.89 19.15
C ARG A 239 -11.55 -2.31 17.75
N VAL A 240 -12.55 -1.57 17.39
CA VAL A 240 -12.76 -1.05 16.04
C VAL A 240 -12.49 0.46 15.97
N HIS A 241 -13.16 1.14 15.10
CA HIS A 241 -13.18 2.60 14.99
C HIS A 241 -14.28 3.20 15.86
N SER A 242 -14.16 4.49 16.19
CA SER A 242 -15.17 5.21 16.98
C SER A 242 -16.54 5.20 16.31
N GLN A 243 -17.59 4.99 17.10
CA GLN A 243 -19.00 5.07 16.72
C GLN A 243 -19.69 6.37 17.19
N GLY A 244 -18.90 7.46 17.30
CA GLY A 244 -19.39 8.76 17.76
C GLY A 244 -20.60 9.28 16.97
N ALA A 245 -21.50 10.03 17.63
CA ALA A 245 -22.74 10.53 17.05
C ALA A 245 -22.51 11.52 15.90
N THR A 246 -21.46 12.32 15.99
CA THR A 246 -21.10 13.33 14.98
C THR A 246 -19.96 12.85 14.09
N VAL A 247 -19.86 13.43 12.88
CA VAL A 247 -18.71 13.20 11.96
C VAL A 247 -17.39 13.45 12.66
N LYS A 248 -17.27 14.55 13.41
CA LYS A 248 -16.06 14.91 14.13
C LYS A 248 -15.65 13.81 15.12
N GLU A 249 -16.57 13.28 15.91
CA GLU A 249 -16.30 12.23 16.89
C GLU A 249 -15.93 10.90 16.22
N ARG A 250 -16.59 10.54 15.10
CA ARG A 250 -16.29 9.30 14.37
C ARG A 250 -14.87 9.26 13.81
N TYR A 251 -14.26 10.39 13.50
CA TYR A 251 -12.93 10.46 12.87
C TYR A 251 -11.82 11.06 13.76
N ALA A 252 -12.15 11.55 14.96
CA ALA A 252 -11.21 12.24 15.83
C ALA A 252 -10.08 11.34 16.38
N GLN A 253 -10.39 10.06 16.65
CA GLN A 253 -9.48 9.17 17.35
C GLN A 253 -8.80 8.16 16.42
N ARG A 254 -7.58 7.76 16.79
CA ARG A 254 -6.91 6.62 16.17
C ARG A 254 -7.70 5.34 16.51
N PRO A 255 -8.11 4.54 15.49
CA PRO A 255 -8.90 3.35 15.73
C PRO A 255 -8.17 2.32 16.58
N GLY A 256 -8.90 1.61 17.44
CA GLY A 256 -8.32 0.61 18.33
C GLY A 256 -7.71 -0.58 17.60
N TRP A 257 -8.27 -0.99 16.45
CA TRP A 257 -7.77 -2.11 15.65
C TRP A 257 -6.28 -1.98 15.26
N LEU A 258 -5.73 -0.76 15.16
CA LEU A 258 -4.31 -0.50 14.90
C LEU A 258 -3.37 -0.99 16.02
N ARG A 259 -3.93 -1.46 17.15
CA ARG A 259 -3.20 -1.94 18.33
C ARG A 259 -3.54 -3.40 18.65
N ILE A 260 -4.25 -4.09 17.76
CA ILE A 260 -4.67 -5.48 17.94
C ILE A 260 -4.06 -6.33 16.83
N GLU A 261 -3.28 -7.33 17.23
CA GLU A 261 -2.43 -8.14 16.37
C GLU A 261 -3.22 -8.89 15.27
N ASP A 262 -4.48 -9.26 15.53
CA ASP A 262 -5.33 -9.88 14.50
C ASP A 262 -5.59 -8.97 13.30
N TYR A 263 -5.51 -7.64 13.49
CA TYR A 263 -5.91 -6.66 12.48
C TYR A 263 -4.77 -5.78 11.98
N CYS A 264 -3.68 -5.64 12.77
CA CYS A 264 -2.51 -4.82 12.48
C CYS A 264 -1.32 -5.32 13.29
N LEU A 265 -0.10 -5.30 12.75
CA LEU A 265 1.10 -5.71 13.48
C LEU A 265 1.75 -4.57 14.29
N GLY A 266 1.03 -3.46 14.48
CA GLY A 266 1.50 -2.31 15.26
C GLY A 266 2.36 -1.34 14.46
N MET A 267 3.16 -0.54 15.17
CA MET A 267 3.98 0.52 14.57
C MET A 267 4.98 0.01 13.54
N ILE A 268 5.48 -1.23 13.70
CA ILE A 268 6.44 -1.80 12.74
C ILE A 268 5.85 -1.92 11.32
N THR A 269 4.56 -2.20 11.16
CA THR A 269 3.91 -2.18 9.86
C THR A 269 3.19 -0.87 9.58
N GLY A 270 2.61 -0.23 10.60
CA GLY A 270 1.88 1.01 10.47
C GLY A 270 2.75 2.18 9.97
N TRP A 271 3.84 2.51 10.70
CA TRP A 271 4.83 3.52 10.31
C TRP A 271 6.06 2.92 9.66
N GLY A 272 6.45 1.70 10.06
CA GLY A 272 7.60 1.01 9.49
C GLY A 272 7.47 0.84 7.98
N SER A 273 6.28 0.54 7.45
CA SER A 273 6.05 0.46 6.00
C SER A 273 6.45 1.72 5.25
N HIS A 274 6.35 2.91 5.86
CA HIS A 274 6.83 4.13 5.24
C HIS A 274 8.35 4.27 5.32
N HIS A 275 8.94 3.99 6.50
CA HIS A 275 10.35 4.27 6.74
C HIS A 275 11.27 3.19 6.18
N VAL A 276 10.87 1.91 6.28
CA VAL A 276 11.61 0.80 5.66
C VAL A 276 11.55 0.90 4.13
N ASP A 277 10.43 1.34 3.58
CA ASP A 277 10.30 1.59 2.15
C ASP A 277 11.27 2.67 1.65
N ILE A 278 11.40 3.79 2.37
CA ILE A 278 12.40 4.82 2.06
C ILE A 278 13.83 4.32 2.28
N ALA A 279 14.07 3.49 3.31
CA ALA A 279 15.38 2.88 3.52
C ALA A 279 15.76 1.99 2.33
N HIS A 280 14.86 1.12 1.87
CA HIS A 280 15.07 0.31 0.67
C HIS A 280 15.35 1.17 -0.57
N TRP A 281 14.62 2.27 -0.73
CA TRP A 281 14.81 3.20 -1.85
C TRP A 281 16.19 3.85 -1.85
N GLY A 282 16.63 4.31 -0.66
CA GLY A 282 17.98 4.90 -0.49
C GLY A 282 19.13 3.88 -0.57
N MET A 283 18.88 2.61 -0.19
CA MET A 283 19.84 1.52 -0.22
C MET A 283 19.96 0.81 -1.59
N ASP A 284 19.07 1.12 -2.55
CA ASP A 284 18.92 0.37 -3.81
C ASP A 284 18.60 -1.13 -3.60
N THR A 285 17.74 -1.43 -2.62
CA THR A 285 17.40 -2.80 -2.21
C THR A 285 15.90 -3.09 -2.31
N GLU A 286 15.19 -2.34 -3.14
CA GLU A 286 13.72 -2.36 -3.25
C GLU A 286 13.15 -3.71 -3.69
N LEU A 287 13.93 -4.56 -4.36
CA LEU A 287 13.52 -5.86 -4.88
C LEU A 287 14.11 -7.04 -4.09
N THR A 288 14.62 -6.78 -2.89
CA THR A 288 15.19 -7.81 -2.00
C THR A 288 14.74 -7.57 -0.56
N GLY A 289 15.42 -8.17 0.41
CA GLY A 289 15.14 -8.06 1.83
C GLY A 289 16.36 -8.34 2.70
N PRO A 290 16.22 -8.29 4.03
CA PRO A 290 17.30 -8.66 4.95
C PRO A 290 17.66 -10.14 4.77
N VAL A 291 18.91 -10.51 5.11
CA VAL A 291 19.36 -11.91 5.18
C VAL A 291 19.50 -12.42 6.62
N SER A 292 19.53 -11.50 7.57
CA SER A 292 19.57 -11.81 9.01
C SER A 292 18.74 -10.80 9.78
N ILE A 293 17.95 -11.28 10.74
CA ILE A 293 17.12 -10.45 11.61
C ILE A 293 17.41 -10.83 13.07
N GLU A 294 17.65 -9.83 13.91
CA GLU A 294 17.72 -9.97 15.36
C GLU A 294 16.82 -8.92 15.99
N ALA A 295 15.87 -9.32 16.85
CA ALA A 295 14.88 -8.41 17.36
C ALA A 295 14.49 -8.73 18.81
N LYS A 296 14.13 -7.70 19.55
CA LYS A 296 13.59 -7.79 20.91
C LYS A 296 12.43 -6.82 21.04
N ALA A 297 11.37 -7.23 21.74
CA ALA A 297 10.23 -6.37 22.02
C ALA A 297 9.57 -6.75 23.35
N GLU A 298 8.87 -5.79 23.92
CA GLU A 298 7.95 -6.01 25.02
C GLU A 298 6.52 -6.12 24.46
N PHE A 299 5.78 -7.12 24.92
CA PHE A 299 4.36 -7.29 24.57
C PHE A 299 3.48 -7.08 25.78
N PRO A 300 2.32 -6.42 25.64
CA PRO A 300 1.36 -6.25 26.74
C PRO A 300 0.91 -7.59 27.30
N LYS A 301 0.81 -7.67 28.63
CA LYS A 301 0.35 -8.87 29.34
C LYS A 301 -1.13 -8.84 29.70
N ALA A 302 -1.79 -7.69 29.51
CA ALA A 302 -3.20 -7.47 29.84
C ALA A 302 -3.80 -6.38 28.96
N GLY A 303 -5.13 -6.34 28.88
CA GLY A 303 -5.89 -5.42 28.06
C GLY A 303 -6.20 -5.99 26.67
N LEU A 304 -6.90 -5.21 25.88
CA LEU A 304 -7.32 -5.58 24.51
C LEU A 304 -6.19 -5.39 23.50
N TRP A 305 -5.38 -4.36 23.67
CA TRP A 305 -4.32 -3.97 22.75
C TRP A 305 -3.07 -4.79 23.01
N ASN A 306 -2.68 -5.62 22.08
CA ASN A 306 -1.68 -6.66 22.24
C ASN A 306 -0.52 -6.63 21.22
N VAL A 307 -0.45 -5.59 20.37
CA VAL A 307 0.75 -5.37 19.55
C VAL A 307 1.94 -4.97 20.41
N HIS A 308 3.13 -4.98 19.83
CA HIS A 308 4.37 -4.68 20.56
C HIS A 308 4.38 -3.26 21.19
N GLY A 309 4.95 -3.15 22.38
CA GLY A 309 5.34 -1.91 23.04
C GLY A 309 6.75 -1.46 22.59
N PRO A 310 7.68 -1.18 23.55
CA PRO A 310 9.08 -0.89 23.28
C PRO A 310 9.80 -2.01 22.54
N TYR A 311 10.65 -1.68 21.57
CA TYR A 311 11.32 -2.68 20.73
C TYR A 311 12.62 -2.17 20.12
N HIS A 312 13.45 -3.13 19.67
CA HIS A 312 14.68 -2.93 18.91
C HIS A 312 14.84 -4.04 17.88
N ILE A 313 15.18 -3.69 16.65
CA ILE A 313 15.36 -4.63 15.54
C ILE A 313 16.64 -4.27 14.79
N GLU A 314 17.46 -5.29 14.48
CA GLU A 314 18.59 -5.20 13.58
C GLU A 314 18.39 -6.12 12.38
N MET A 315 18.52 -5.59 11.17
CA MET A 315 18.35 -6.31 9.91
C MET A 315 19.59 -6.13 9.06
N THR A 316 20.36 -7.20 8.80
CA THR A 316 21.53 -7.16 7.91
C THR A 316 21.12 -7.59 6.50
N TYR A 317 21.58 -6.83 5.51
CA TYR A 317 21.35 -7.09 4.09
C TYR A 317 22.57 -7.72 3.44
N ALA A 318 22.38 -8.38 2.29
CA ALA A 318 23.48 -9.08 1.57
C ALA A 318 24.60 -8.12 1.10
N ASN A 319 24.30 -6.84 0.91
CA ASN A 319 25.30 -5.81 0.58
C ASN A 319 26.10 -5.32 1.80
N GLY A 320 25.89 -5.90 2.98
CA GLY A 320 26.57 -5.56 4.23
C GLY A 320 25.96 -4.38 5.00
N VAL A 321 24.95 -3.71 4.47
CA VAL A 321 24.25 -2.64 5.18
C VAL A 321 23.34 -3.21 6.27
N THR A 322 23.33 -2.58 7.45
CA THR A 322 22.42 -2.94 8.54
C THR A 322 21.38 -1.85 8.74
N ILE A 323 20.11 -2.23 8.78
CA ILE A 323 19.00 -1.38 9.23
C ILE A 323 18.80 -1.62 10.73
N ILE A 324 18.79 -0.56 11.51
CA ILE A 324 18.46 -0.55 12.95
C ILE A 324 17.16 0.21 13.14
N ILE A 325 16.13 -0.47 13.68
CA ILE A 325 14.83 0.13 13.98
C ILE A 325 14.66 0.15 15.50
N ASP A 326 14.48 1.33 16.09
CA ASP A 326 14.40 1.47 17.53
C ASP A 326 13.40 2.56 17.93
N HIS A 327 12.58 2.28 18.95
CA HIS A 327 11.58 3.20 19.47
C HIS A 327 12.19 4.42 20.20
N LYS A 328 13.47 4.39 20.56
CA LYS A 328 14.19 5.50 21.21
C LYS A 328 14.80 6.49 20.23
N LEU A 329 14.94 6.11 18.96
CA LEU A 329 15.48 6.98 17.93
C LEU A 329 14.46 8.06 17.53
N PRO A 330 14.93 9.23 17.06
CA PRO A 330 14.04 10.24 16.48
C PRO A 330 13.23 9.67 15.31
N ASN A 331 11.93 9.98 15.25
CA ASN A 331 11.07 9.52 14.16
C ASN A 331 11.57 10.04 12.81
N GLY A 332 11.99 9.14 11.94
CA GLY A 332 12.60 9.41 10.64
C GLY A 332 13.61 8.34 10.25
N ILE A 333 14.35 8.61 9.19
CA ILE A 333 15.34 7.70 8.61
C ILE A 333 16.69 8.43 8.56
N ARG A 334 17.73 7.82 9.13
CA ARG A 334 19.11 8.30 9.06
C ARG A 334 19.96 7.30 8.31
N PHE A 335 20.51 7.72 7.19
CA PHE A 335 21.50 6.99 6.41
C PHE A 335 22.90 7.38 6.89
N GLU A 336 23.76 6.42 7.25
CA GLU A 336 25.12 6.62 7.73
C GLU A 336 26.12 5.94 6.80
N GLY A 337 27.00 6.73 6.22
CA GLY A 337 28.07 6.28 5.34
C GLY A 337 29.45 6.63 5.89
N SER A 338 30.51 6.23 5.16
CA SER A 338 31.91 6.47 5.55
C SER A 338 32.27 7.96 5.70
N ASP A 339 31.60 8.85 4.96
CA ASP A 339 31.97 10.27 4.84
C ASP A 339 30.92 11.21 5.47
N GLY A 340 29.85 10.64 6.04
CA GLY A 340 28.83 11.43 6.70
C GLY A 340 27.49 10.74 6.81
N TRP A 341 26.47 11.54 7.09
CA TRP A 341 25.11 11.03 7.24
C TRP A 341 24.06 12.03 6.69
N ILE A 342 22.90 11.47 6.32
CA ILE A 342 21.68 12.22 5.97
C ILE A 342 20.54 11.71 6.83
N PHE A 343 19.76 12.62 7.43
CA PHE A 343 18.52 12.32 8.14
C PHE A 343 17.35 12.97 7.43
N VAL A 344 16.26 12.21 7.25
CA VAL A 344 15.01 12.66 6.62
C VAL A 344 13.78 12.24 7.41
N THR A 345 12.83 13.17 7.52
CA THR A 345 11.53 12.96 8.17
C THR A 345 10.48 13.85 7.51
N ARG A 346 9.20 13.66 7.88
CA ARG A 346 8.10 14.57 7.46
C ARG A 346 8.23 15.98 8.01
N GLY A 347 9.07 16.20 8.99
CA GLY A 347 9.26 17.49 9.67
C GLY A 347 8.08 17.82 10.59
N ALA A 348 7.62 19.08 10.52
CA ALA A 348 6.48 19.57 11.30
C ALA A 348 5.12 19.13 10.74
N GLU A 349 5.09 18.63 9.51
CA GLU A 349 3.84 18.29 8.84
C GLU A 349 3.25 17.01 9.44
N ARG A 350 2.01 17.13 9.88
CA ARG A 350 1.17 15.98 10.24
C ARG A 350 0.27 15.67 9.08
N VAL A 351 0.45 14.49 8.50
CA VAL A 351 -0.39 14.02 7.39
C VAL A 351 -1.72 13.48 7.92
N THR A 352 -1.69 12.82 9.08
CA THR A 352 -2.89 12.27 9.73
C THR A 352 -2.85 12.49 11.25
N ALA A 353 -4.01 12.33 11.90
CA ALA A 353 -4.10 12.37 13.37
C ALA A 353 -3.32 11.25 14.07
N SER A 354 -2.92 10.20 13.34
CA SER A 354 -2.06 9.11 13.86
C SER A 354 -0.58 9.41 13.76
N ASP A 355 -0.19 10.51 13.15
CA ASP A 355 1.22 10.86 13.06
C ASP A 355 1.78 11.14 14.46
N PRO A 356 2.95 10.60 14.83
CA PRO A 356 3.57 10.87 16.12
C PRO A 356 3.81 12.37 16.30
N ILE A 357 3.52 12.86 17.48
CA ILE A 357 3.89 14.24 17.84
C ILE A 357 5.34 14.21 18.30
N PRO A 358 6.26 14.94 17.63
CA PRO A 358 7.64 15.00 18.06
C PRO A 358 7.74 15.58 19.48
N LYS A 359 8.38 14.86 20.40
CA LYS A 359 8.74 15.43 21.70
C LYS A 359 9.86 16.47 21.47
N GLY A 360 9.66 17.72 21.87
CA GLY A 360 10.68 18.77 21.76
C GLY A 360 10.63 19.64 20.51
N GLY A 361 9.52 19.57 19.75
CA GLY A 361 9.32 20.38 18.54
C GLY A 361 9.63 19.64 17.24
N ALA A 362 9.34 20.29 16.11
CA ALA A 362 9.53 19.69 14.80
C ALA A 362 11.01 19.66 14.41
N ALA A 363 11.54 18.47 14.14
CA ALA A 363 12.83 18.34 13.48
C ALA A 363 12.77 18.95 12.08
N LYS A 364 13.90 19.51 11.59
CA LYS A 364 13.99 19.87 10.17
C LYS A 364 13.77 18.62 9.33
N SER A 365 12.98 18.75 8.26
CA SER A 365 12.60 17.62 7.41
C SER A 365 13.77 16.92 6.72
N LEU A 366 14.89 17.65 6.51
CA LEU A 366 16.10 17.14 5.88
C LEU A 366 17.32 17.75 6.57
N GLN A 367 18.26 16.89 6.99
CA GLN A 367 19.49 17.26 7.67
C GLN A 367 20.66 16.37 7.20
N ALA A 368 21.90 16.87 7.27
CA ALA A 368 23.11 16.11 6.99
C ALA A 368 24.23 16.48 7.95
N SER A 369 25.23 15.61 8.06
CA SER A 369 26.47 15.89 8.80
C SER A 369 27.20 17.12 8.28
N ASN A 370 27.19 17.30 6.97
CA ASN A 370 27.68 18.49 6.28
C ASN A 370 26.56 19.07 5.40
N PRO A 371 26.07 20.30 5.67
CA PRO A 371 25.04 20.94 4.85
C PRO A 371 25.41 21.13 3.38
N ASP A 372 26.70 21.09 3.02
CA ASP A 372 27.15 21.24 1.63
C ASP A 372 26.76 20.03 0.76
N ILE A 373 26.42 18.88 1.37
CA ILE A 373 25.85 17.71 0.68
C ILE A 373 24.65 18.12 -0.16
N PHE A 374 23.80 19.03 0.34
CA PHE A 374 22.59 19.48 -0.36
C PHE A 374 22.80 20.68 -1.27
N LYS A 375 23.91 21.42 -1.10
CA LYS A 375 24.21 22.61 -1.92
C LYS A 375 24.78 22.25 -3.29
N THR A 376 25.46 21.11 -3.40
CA THR A 376 26.02 20.64 -4.66
C THR A 376 24.89 20.01 -5.51
N PRO A 377 24.51 20.61 -6.64
CA PRO A 377 23.52 20.05 -7.52
C PRO A 377 23.89 18.63 -7.98
N LEU A 378 22.88 17.82 -8.26
CA LEU A 378 23.08 16.51 -8.87
C LEU A 378 23.60 16.70 -10.29
N GLY A 379 24.75 16.08 -10.61
CA GLY A 379 25.35 16.04 -11.93
C GLY A 379 24.60 15.09 -12.90
N LYS A 380 25.16 14.96 -14.11
CA LYS A 380 24.58 14.08 -15.15
C LYS A 380 24.71 12.59 -14.83
N ASP A 381 25.72 12.22 -14.06
CA ASP A 381 26.03 10.83 -13.69
C ASP A 381 25.43 10.44 -12.32
N ASP A 382 24.82 11.39 -11.62
CA ASP A 382 24.15 11.13 -10.35
C ASP A 382 22.79 10.42 -10.55
N VAL A 383 22.39 9.65 -9.55
CA VAL A 383 21.13 8.90 -9.57
C VAL A 383 19.94 9.86 -9.54
N ARG A 384 19.01 9.63 -10.46
CA ARG A 384 17.71 10.30 -10.50
C ARG A 384 16.62 9.28 -10.22
N LEU A 385 15.79 9.55 -9.25
CA LEU A 385 14.69 8.70 -8.87
C LEU A 385 13.37 9.24 -9.43
N HIS A 386 12.34 8.38 -9.46
CA HIS A 386 11.01 8.79 -9.91
C HIS A 386 10.50 9.99 -9.12
N GLU A 387 10.06 10.99 -9.83
CA GLU A 387 9.44 12.20 -9.28
C GLU A 387 7.94 12.19 -9.56
N SER A 388 7.15 12.14 -8.51
CA SER A 388 5.70 12.25 -8.66
C SER A 388 5.31 13.64 -9.16
N PRO A 389 4.43 13.76 -10.16
CA PRO A 389 3.98 15.06 -10.66
C PRO A 389 3.46 15.94 -9.51
N ASP A 390 3.94 17.17 -9.42
CA ASP A 390 3.60 18.16 -8.38
C ASP A 390 3.82 17.68 -6.93
N GLY A 391 4.58 16.57 -6.73
CA GLY A 391 4.70 15.92 -5.44
C GLY A 391 3.40 15.26 -4.94
N ASP A 392 2.39 15.16 -5.78
CA ASP A 392 1.08 14.58 -5.42
C ASP A 392 1.04 13.08 -5.73
N HIS A 393 0.92 12.30 -4.66
CA HIS A 393 0.93 10.85 -4.71
C HIS A 393 -0.28 10.25 -5.46
N HIS A 394 -1.45 10.88 -5.35
CA HIS A 394 -2.65 10.43 -6.07
C HIS A 394 -2.59 10.84 -7.55
N LEU A 395 -2.02 12.01 -7.87
CA LEU A 395 -1.79 12.42 -9.25
C LEU A 395 -0.81 11.47 -9.95
N ASP A 396 0.22 10.99 -9.25
CA ASP A 396 1.15 9.99 -9.80
C ASP A 396 0.42 8.70 -10.20
N TRP A 397 -0.46 8.19 -9.33
CA TRP A 397 -1.31 7.03 -9.66
C TRP A 397 -2.24 7.28 -10.85
N ILE A 398 -2.96 8.41 -10.86
CA ILE A 398 -3.85 8.77 -11.97
C ILE A 398 -3.05 8.93 -13.28
N THR A 399 -1.87 9.53 -13.22
CA THR A 399 -0.96 9.64 -14.36
C THR A 399 -0.50 8.26 -14.86
N SER A 400 -0.19 7.34 -13.94
CA SER A 400 0.19 5.98 -14.30
C SER A 400 -0.92 5.23 -15.04
N ILE A 401 -2.18 5.39 -14.62
CA ILE A 401 -3.35 4.81 -15.28
C ILE A 401 -3.49 5.35 -16.71
N LYS A 402 -3.35 6.66 -16.89
CA LYS A 402 -3.49 7.33 -18.19
C LYS A 402 -2.37 6.97 -19.16
N THR A 403 -1.16 6.93 -18.66
CA THR A 403 0.04 6.73 -19.49
C THR A 403 0.45 5.28 -19.64
N ARG A 404 -0.10 4.39 -18.80
CA ARG A 404 0.30 2.98 -18.66
C ARG A 404 1.79 2.82 -18.31
N LYS A 405 2.40 3.84 -17.70
CA LYS A 405 3.74 3.80 -17.14
C LYS A 405 3.65 3.52 -15.63
N PRO A 406 4.61 2.79 -15.05
CA PRO A 406 4.60 2.52 -13.61
C PRO A 406 4.52 3.79 -12.77
N ALA A 407 3.76 3.73 -11.69
CA ALA A 407 3.77 4.73 -10.63
C ALA A 407 5.05 4.62 -9.79
N VAL A 408 5.21 5.50 -8.79
CA VAL A 408 6.40 5.58 -7.94
C VAL A 408 6.69 4.31 -7.13
N THR A 409 5.71 3.43 -6.95
CA THR A 409 5.87 2.12 -6.30
C THR A 409 5.12 1.03 -7.04
N SER A 410 5.82 -0.08 -7.30
CA SER A 410 5.21 -1.31 -7.81
C SER A 410 4.70 -2.20 -6.67
N ALA A 411 3.87 -3.18 -7.00
CA ALA A 411 3.39 -4.18 -6.03
C ALA A 411 4.55 -5.02 -5.44
N GLU A 412 5.58 -5.32 -6.23
CA GLU A 412 6.75 -6.05 -5.75
C GLU A 412 7.55 -5.22 -4.73
N GLN A 413 7.82 -3.94 -4.99
CA GLN A 413 8.49 -3.05 -4.03
C GLN A 413 7.69 -2.92 -2.73
N ALA A 414 6.36 -2.76 -2.84
CA ALA A 414 5.46 -2.72 -1.70
C ALA A 414 5.48 -4.02 -0.89
N HIS A 415 5.50 -5.17 -1.56
CA HIS A 415 5.63 -6.47 -0.93
C HIS A 415 6.97 -6.61 -0.20
N ARG A 416 8.09 -6.22 -0.81
CA ARG A 416 9.43 -6.34 -0.19
C ARG A 416 9.58 -5.47 1.05
N SER A 417 9.15 -4.22 1.01
CA SER A 417 9.20 -3.33 2.19
C SER A 417 8.26 -3.79 3.31
N THR A 418 7.05 -4.26 2.97
CA THR A 418 6.12 -4.85 3.95
C THR A 418 6.67 -6.15 4.53
N SER A 419 7.25 -7.04 3.71
CA SER A 419 7.85 -8.30 4.18
C SER A 419 9.02 -8.07 5.12
N ALA A 420 9.86 -7.06 4.87
CA ALA A 420 10.93 -6.70 5.80
C ALA A 420 10.36 -6.28 7.18
N CYS A 421 9.28 -5.50 7.21
CA CYS A 421 8.60 -5.17 8.46
C CYS A 421 8.05 -6.43 9.17
N ILE A 422 7.42 -7.34 8.42
CA ILE A 422 6.84 -8.59 8.96
C ILE A 422 7.94 -9.52 9.47
N THR A 423 9.08 -9.66 8.79
CA THR A 423 10.22 -10.47 9.29
C THR A 423 10.77 -9.90 10.60
N GLY A 424 10.79 -8.57 10.74
CA GLY A 424 11.12 -7.90 11.99
C GLY A 424 10.12 -8.21 13.12
N TRP A 425 8.83 -8.19 12.81
CA TRP A 425 7.79 -8.58 13.76
C TRP A 425 7.92 -10.07 14.17
N ILE A 426 8.18 -10.98 13.24
CA ILE A 426 8.43 -12.41 13.55
C ILE A 426 9.66 -12.53 14.46
N GLY A 427 10.71 -11.77 14.20
CA GLY A 427 11.90 -11.71 15.06
C GLY A 427 11.58 -11.24 16.48
N MET A 428 10.73 -10.21 16.64
CA MET A 428 10.26 -9.73 17.94
C MET A 428 9.47 -10.80 18.71
N LYS A 429 8.59 -11.55 18.01
CA LYS A 429 7.77 -12.62 18.61
C LYS A 429 8.62 -13.80 19.07
N LEU A 430 9.66 -14.15 18.34
CA LEU A 430 10.50 -15.33 18.62
C LEU A 430 11.69 -14.98 19.53
N GLY A 431 12.12 -13.71 19.62
CA GLY A 431 13.18 -13.25 20.52
C GLY A 431 14.54 -13.87 20.26
N ARG A 432 14.81 -14.33 19.04
CA ARG A 432 16.06 -14.98 18.62
C ARG A 432 16.48 -14.56 17.23
N LYS A 433 17.75 -14.75 16.90
CA LYS A 433 18.28 -14.46 15.56
C LYS A 433 17.67 -15.38 14.52
N LEU A 434 17.21 -14.81 13.41
CA LEU A 434 16.63 -15.50 12.27
C LEU A 434 17.50 -15.31 11.03
N LYS A 435 17.57 -16.32 10.18
CA LYS A 435 18.16 -16.25 8.84
C LYS A 435 17.03 -16.27 7.82
N TRP A 436 17.01 -15.31 6.92
CA TRP A 436 15.98 -15.14 5.90
C TRP A 436 16.59 -15.26 4.51
N ASP A 437 15.98 -16.04 3.65
CA ASP A 437 16.27 -16.07 2.21
C ASP A 437 15.26 -15.16 1.48
N PRO A 438 15.66 -13.95 1.06
CA PRO A 438 14.74 -13.01 0.41
C PRO A 438 14.33 -13.44 -1.00
N VAL A 439 14.98 -14.43 -1.60
CA VAL A 439 14.62 -14.96 -2.92
C VAL A 439 13.52 -16.02 -2.79
N LYS A 440 13.69 -16.98 -1.85
CA LYS A 440 12.68 -18.02 -1.57
C LYS A 440 11.56 -17.53 -0.65
N GLU A 441 11.80 -16.41 0.04
CA GLU A 441 10.91 -15.87 1.08
C GLU A 441 10.65 -16.90 2.19
N THR A 442 11.73 -17.52 2.68
CA THR A 442 11.70 -18.52 3.75
C THR A 442 12.76 -18.25 4.80
N PHE A 443 12.50 -18.67 6.03
CA PHE A 443 13.50 -18.71 7.10
C PHE A 443 14.27 -20.02 7.01
N ASP A 444 15.59 -19.94 6.94
CA ASP A 444 16.47 -21.11 6.80
C ASP A 444 16.43 -21.98 8.04
N GLY A 445 15.96 -23.23 7.89
CA GLY A 445 15.94 -24.24 8.96
C GLY A 445 15.04 -23.91 10.14
N ASP A 446 14.02 -23.04 9.97
CA ASP A 446 13.18 -22.54 11.05
C ASP A 446 11.68 -22.68 10.73
N ASP A 447 11.12 -23.86 11.00
CA ASP A 447 9.71 -24.17 10.72
C ASP A 447 8.74 -23.29 11.51
N THR A 448 9.10 -22.90 12.74
CA THR A 448 8.29 -22.01 13.56
C THR A 448 8.18 -20.64 12.91
N ALA A 449 9.31 -20.04 12.51
CA ALA A 449 9.31 -18.76 11.81
C ALA A 449 8.60 -18.87 10.45
N ASN A 450 8.80 -20.00 9.73
CA ASN A 450 8.14 -20.26 8.45
C ASN A 450 6.62 -20.35 8.58
N SER A 451 6.09 -20.94 9.66
CA SER A 451 4.65 -21.00 9.91
C SER A 451 4.02 -19.62 10.10
N MET A 452 4.79 -18.64 10.58
CA MET A 452 4.33 -17.26 10.82
C MET A 452 4.31 -16.38 9.55
N ARG A 453 4.75 -16.90 8.39
CA ARG A 453 4.64 -16.20 7.09
C ARG A 453 3.21 -16.15 6.58
N SER A 454 2.31 -16.94 7.13
CA SER A 454 0.88 -16.96 6.87
C SER A 454 0.13 -16.97 8.19
N ARG A 455 -1.19 -16.97 8.13
CA ARG A 455 -2.08 -17.09 9.29
C ARG A 455 -3.27 -17.97 8.96
N PRO A 456 -3.92 -18.59 9.98
CA PRO A 456 -5.21 -19.25 9.79
C PRO A 456 -6.26 -18.23 9.29
N GLU A 457 -7.13 -18.69 8.40
CA GLU A 457 -8.20 -17.85 7.83
C GLU A 457 -9.57 -18.41 8.19
N ARG A 458 -10.47 -17.55 8.65
CA ARG A 458 -11.85 -17.88 8.93
C ARG A 458 -12.68 -17.83 7.64
N ALA A 459 -13.19 -18.97 7.20
CA ALA A 459 -14.11 -19.01 6.06
C ALA A 459 -15.38 -18.17 6.31
N PRO A 460 -15.97 -17.52 5.28
CA PRO A 460 -15.60 -17.61 3.86
C PRO A 460 -14.54 -16.57 3.43
N TYR A 461 -13.88 -15.91 4.37
CA TYR A 461 -12.92 -14.83 4.17
C TYR A 461 -11.48 -15.36 4.08
N GLY A 462 -10.58 -14.52 3.59
CA GLY A 462 -9.17 -14.83 3.41
C GLY A 462 -8.84 -15.29 1.99
N ILE A 463 -7.59 -15.08 1.58
CA ILE A 463 -7.14 -15.34 0.21
C ILE A 463 -7.19 -16.83 -0.17
N GLY A 464 -7.04 -17.73 0.81
CA GLY A 464 -7.15 -19.18 0.63
C GLY A 464 -8.58 -19.65 0.37
N ASN A 465 -9.59 -18.87 0.79
CA ASN A 465 -11.01 -19.17 0.61
C ASN A 465 -11.61 -18.48 -0.63
N MET A 466 -10.88 -17.60 -1.30
CA MET A 466 -11.34 -16.97 -2.54
C MET A 466 -11.52 -18.04 -3.63
N LYS A 467 -12.70 -18.07 -4.25
CA LYS A 467 -12.94 -18.96 -5.39
C LYS A 467 -11.93 -18.64 -6.50
N ARG A 468 -11.13 -19.62 -6.87
CA ARG A 468 -10.28 -19.53 -8.05
C ARG A 468 -11.19 -19.67 -9.28
N SER A 469 -11.61 -18.55 -9.85
CA SER A 469 -12.34 -18.53 -11.13
C SER A 469 -11.39 -18.66 -12.31
#